data_0f4efb05d5ad7cce72903efa0798a138
#
_entry.id   0f4efb05d5ad7cce72903efa0798a138
#
_cell.length_a   1.000
_cell.length_b   1.000
_cell.length_c   1.000
_cell.angle_alpha   90.00
_cell.angle_beta   90.00
_cell.angle_gamma   90.00
#
_symmetry.space_group_name_H-M   'P 1'
#
loop_
_entity.id
_entity.type
_entity.pdbx_description
1 polymer ?
#
loop_
_entity_poly.entity_id
_entity_poly.type
_entity_poly.pdbx_seq_one_letter_code
_entity_poly.pdbx_strand_id
1 'polypeptide(L)'
;MTKIGLEIHCQLTKLQSKLFCSCKANYREFEPNHNICPVCMGLPGSLPRLNQKAVESATSIAMALSCETPEKIAFFRKNYFYPDLPKNFQITQLNVYGDMSVGGEGYVDVEGKKIKIRRIQLEEDPGRLIYEGESERTKITLVDYNRAGTPLVEIVTDPDFENPRQVRVFLNI
;
A
#
# COMPACT_ATOMS: atom_id res chain seq x y z
N MET A 1 -7.34 28.80 -8.87
CA MET A 1 -6.09 28.10 -9.25
C MET A 1 -6.26 26.63 -8.88
N THR A 2 -6.07 25.72 -9.82
CA THR A 2 -6.19 24.26 -9.57
C THR A 2 -5.02 23.81 -8.71
N LYS A 3 -5.30 22.97 -7.71
CA LYS A 3 -4.29 22.29 -6.89
C LYS A 3 -4.47 20.79 -7.01
N ILE A 4 -3.39 20.06 -7.19
CA ILE A 4 -3.39 18.60 -7.37
C ILE A 4 -2.44 18.01 -6.32
N GLY A 5 -2.92 17.00 -5.59
CA GLY A 5 -2.12 16.10 -4.76
C GLY A 5 -2.22 14.70 -5.30
N LEU A 6 -1.26 13.85 -4.95
CA LEU A 6 -1.22 12.46 -5.38
C LEU A 6 -1.24 11.52 -4.17
N GLU A 7 -1.86 10.39 -4.36
CA GLU A 7 -1.75 9.18 -3.56
C GLU A 7 -1.26 8.07 -4.49
N ILE A 8 -0.10 7.51 -4.19
CA ILE A 8 0.61 6.57 -5.07
C ILE A 8 0.82 5.28 -4.31
N HIS A 9 0.38 4.15 -4.88
CA HIS A 9 0.56 2.83 -4.33
C HIS A 9 1.64 2.05 -5.08
N CYS A 10 2.64 1.55 -4.34
CA CYS A 10 3.73 0.76 -4.89
C CYS A 10 3.80 -0.61 -4.21
N GLN A 11 3.54 -1.68 -4.97
CA GLN A 11 3.64 -3.06 -4.48
C GLN A 11 5.09 -3.52 -4.42
N LEU A 12 5.52 -4.06 -3.26
CA LEU A 12 6.86 -4.63 -3.07
C LEU A 12 6.88 -6.12 -3.45
N THR A 13 6.54 -6.43 -4.70
CA THR A 13 6.37 -7.82 -5.19
C THR A 13 7.69 -8.59 -5.35
N LYS A 14 8.83 -7.91 -5.32
CA LYS A 14 10.16 -8.55 -5.35
C LYS A 14 10.59 -9.15 -4.00
N LEU A 15 9.86 -8.87 -2.93
CA LEU A 15 10.10 -9.49 -1.63
C LEU A 15 9.71 -10.97 -1.66
N GLN A 16 10.34 -11.78 -0.81
CA GLN A 16 10.09 -13.22 -0.76
C GLN A 16 8.71 -13.54 -0.14
N SER A 17 8.24 -12.73 0.81
CA SER A 17 6.99 -12.98 1.51
C SER A 17 6.10 -11.75 1.61
N LYS A 18 4.82 -11.98 1.87
CA LYS A 18 3.84 -10.96 2.21
C LYS A 18 4.23 -10.20 3.47
N LEU A 19 3.51 -9.12 3.78
CA LEU A 19 3.86 -8.21 4.88
C LEU A 19 3.78 -8.87 6.25
N PHE A 20 2.80 -9.75 6.48
CA PHE A 20 2.54 -10.35 7.80
C PHE A 20 2.51 -11.88 7.82
N CYS A 21 2.84 -12.54 6.71
CA CYS A 21 2.87 -14.01 6.63
C CYS A 21 3.93 -14.51 5.64
N SER A 22 4.12 -15.83 5.59
CA SER A 22 5.11 -16.47 4.73
C SER A 22 4.67 -16.76 3.29
N CYS A 23 3.42 -16.46 2.91
CA CYS A 23 2.99 -16.55 1.52
C CYS A 23 3.84 -15.66 0.63
N LYS A 24 4.05 -16.04 -0.63
CA LYS A 24 4.87 -15.28 -1.58
C LYS A 24 4.30 -13.89 -1.84
N ALA A 25 5.16 -12.86 -1.87
CA ALA A 25 4.75 -11.49 -2.21
C ALA A 25 4.37 -11.38 -3.70
N ASN A 26 5.08 -12.08 -4.60
CA ASN A 26 4.68 -12.19 -5.99
C ASN A 26 3.49 -13.16 -6.13
N TYR A 27 2.29 -12.62 -6.11
CA TYR A 27 1.05 -13.38 -6.17
C TYR A 27 0.64 -13.78 -7.60
N ARG A 28 1.25 -13.21 -8.64
CA ARG A 28 0.86 -13.36 -10.04
C ARG A 28 1.19 -14.72 -10.64
N GLU A 29 2.03 -15.50 -9.97
CA GLU A 29 2.47 -16.83 -10.40
C GLU A 29 1.51 -17.95 -9.99
N PHE A 30 0.44 -17.64 -9.27
CA PHE A 30 -0.46 -18.62 -8.69
C PHE A 30 -1.85 -18.54 -9.32
N GLU A 31 -2.48 -19.70 -9.45
CA GLU A 31 -3.92 -19.78 -9.72
C GLU A 31 -4.72 -19.04 -8.62
N PRO A 32 -5.90 -18.49 -8.93
CA PRO A 32 -6.70 -17.74 -7.97
C PRO A 32 -6.89 -18.47 -6.64
N ASN A 33 -6.67 -17.79 -5.54
CA ASN A 33 -6.79 -18.29 -4.16
C ASN A 33 -5.86 -19.45 -3.77
N HIS A 34 -4.75 -19.68 -4.48
CA HIS A 34 -3.76 -20.70 -4.12
C HIS A 34 -2.57 -20.16 -3.29
N ASN A 35 -2.35 -18.85 -3.24
CA ASN A 35 -1.31 -18.19 -2.45
C ASN A 35 -1.89 -17.52 -1.20
N ILE A 36 -2.61 -18.28 -0.40
CA ILE A 36 -3.30 -17.83 0.82
C ILE A 36 -2.93 -18.71 2.02
N CYS A 37 -3.07 -18.17 3.24
CA CYS A 37 -2.86 -18.90 4.48
C CYS A 37 -3.78 -18.36 5.59
N PRO A 38 -3.90 -19.04 6.74
CA PRO A 38 -4.72 -18.56 7.85
C PRO A 38 -4.44 -17.13 8.27
N VAL A 39 -3.20 -16.65 8.19
CA VAL A 39 -2.81 -15.30 8.60
C VAL A 39 -3.35 -14.25 7.62
N CYS A 40 -3.07 -14.35 6.32
CA CYS A 40 -3.56 -13.36 5.35
C CYS A 40 -5.07 -13.43 5.15
N MET A 41 -5.71 -14.56 5.49
CA MET A 41 -7.16 -14.73 5.50
C MET A 41 -7.79 -14.29 6.84
N GLY A 42 -6.99 -14.03 7.88
CA GLY A 42 -7.49 -13.60 9.19
C GLY A 42 -8.29 -14.64 9.94
N LEU A 43 -7.95 -15.92 9.77
CA LEU A 43 -8.65 -16.99 10.48
C LEU A 43 -8.42 -16.91 12.00
N PRO A 44 -9.41 -17.31 12.82
CA PRO A 44 -9.29 -17.29 14.28
C PRO A 44 -8.03 -18.00 14.78
N GLY A 45 -7.32 -17.37 15.71
CA GLY A 45 -6.08 -17.89 16.30
C GLY A 45 -4.81 -17.62 15.49
N SER A 46 -4.90 -17.10 14.27
CA SER A 46 -3.72 -16.70 13.49
C SER A 46 -3.16 -15.36 13.97
N LEU A 47 -1.83 -15.26 14.01
CA LEU A 47 -1.13 -14.03 14.43
C LEU A 47 -0.24 -13.51 13.31
N PRO A 48 -0.34 -12.21 12.97
CA PRO A 48 0.53 -11.57 11.97
C PRO A 48 1.98 -11.50 12.48
N ARG A 49 2.94 -11.71 11.57
CA ARG A 49 4.37 -11.54 11.83
C ARG A 49 4.98 -10.61 10.78
N LEU A 50 5.46 -9.46 11.22
CA LEU A 50 5.98 -8.41 10.35
C LEU A 50 7.20 -8.87 9.53
N ASN A 51 7.17 -8.59 8.24
CA ASN A 51 8.30 -8.80 7.32
C ASN A 51 9.28 -7.62 7.45
N GLN A 52 10.43 -7.87 8.09
CA GLN A 52 11.47 -6.87 8.28
C GLN A 52 11.97 -6.29 6.93
N LYS A 53 12.10 -7.11 5.89
CA LYS A 53 12.55 -6.63 4.57
C LYS A 53 11.58 -5.64 3.93
N ALA A 54 10.29 -5.74 4.23
CA ALA A 54 9.31 -4.77 3.77
C ALA A 54 9.52 -3.42 4.46
N VAL A 55 9.81 -3.42 5.76
CA VAL A 55 10.14 -2.19 6.50
C VAL A 55 11.41 -1.56 5.96
N GLU A 56 12.49 -2.33 5.79
CA GLU A 56 13.76 -1.85 5.24
C GLU A 56 13.58 -1.23 3.85
N SER A 57 12.78 -1.87 2.99
CA SER A 57 12.49 -1.36 1.64
C SER A 57 11.67 -0.07 1.67
N ALA A 58 10.64 -0.01 2.51
CA ALA A 58 9.82 1.20 2.67
C ALA A 58 10.64 2.37 3.26
N THR A 59 11.51 2.10 4.23
CA THR A 59 12.45 3.10 4.78
C THR A 59 13.42 3.61 3.72
N SER A 60 13.93 2.72 2.86
CA SER A 60 14.81 3.12 1.76
C SER A 60 14.09 4.04 0.76
N ILE A 61 12.80 3.77 0.47
CA ILE A 61 11.97 4.65 -0.36
C ILE A 61 11.78 6.01 0.33
N ALA A 62 11.49 6.03 1.64
CA ALA A 62 11.34 7.27 2.40
C ALA A 62 12.61 8.13 2.35
N MET A 63 13.77 7.52 2.57
CA MET A 63 15.06 8.21 2.47
C MET A 63 15.35 8.75 1.07
N ALA A 64 15.03 7.98 0.01
CA ALA A 64 15.19 8.42 -1.38
C ALA A 64 14.31 9.63 -1.73
N LEU A 65 13.15 9.76 -1.06
CA LEU A 65 12.24 10.89 -1.20
C LEU A 65 12.51 12.01 -0.18
N SER A 66 13.71 12.03 0.40
CA SER A 66 14.16 13.04 1.40
C SER A 66 13.23 13.17 2.60
N CYS A 67 12.55 12.08 2.99
CA CYS A 67 11.69 12.06 4.16
C CYS A 67 12.48 11.88 5.46
N GLU A 68 11.98 12.46 6.53
CA GLU A 68 12.38 12.11 7.89
C GLU A 68 11.82 10.72 8.22
N THR A 69 12.65 9.87 8.81
CA THR A 69 12.26 8.51 9.24
C THR A 69 12.25 8.44 10.76
N PRO A 70 11.14 7.98 11.39
CA PRO A 70 11.05 7.92 12.85
C PRO A 70 11.82 6.72 13.41
N GLU A 71 12.19 6.80 14.71
CA GLU A 71 12.77 5.66 15.44
C GLU A 71 11.78 4.51 15.66
N LYS A 72 10.48 4.80 15.65
CA LYS A 72 9.41 3.85 15.91
C LYS A 72 8.29 4.01 14.89
N ILE A 73 7.83 2.88 14.39
CA ILE A 73 6.65 2.79 13.53
C ILE A 73 5.58 1.94 14.21
N ALA A 74 4.32 2.19 13.91
CA ALA A 74 3.23 1.38 14.42
C ALA A 74 2.22 1.03 13.33
N PHE A 75 1.59 -0.13 13.49
CA PHE A 75 0.52 -0.60 12.63
C PHE A 75 -0.78 -0.64 13.39
N PHE A 76 -1.86 -0.32 12.69
CA PHE A 76 -3.22 -0.25 13.19
C PHE A 76 -4.15 -1.05 12.30
N ARG A 77 -5.35 -1.38 12.80
CA ARG A 77 -6.41 -1.98 12.01
C ARG A 77 -7.33 -0.87 11.50
N LYS A 78 -7.34 -0.64 10.20
CA LYS A 78 -8.30 0.20 9.51
C LYS A 78 -9.53 -0.66 9.20
N ASN A 79 -10.55 -0.58 10.04
CA ASN A 79 -11.76 -1.41 9.94
C ASN A 79 -12.71 -0.86 8.88
N TYR A 80 -12.98 -1.65 7.85
CA TYR A 80 -14.02 -1.41 6.86
C TYR A 80 -14.41 -2.72 6.16
N PHE A 81 -15.62 -2.77 5.62
CA PHE A 81 -16.13 -3.97 4.97
C PHE A 81 -16.10 -3.80 3.46
N TYR A 82 -15.31 -4.65 2.79
CA TYR A 82 -15.29 -4.73 1.36
C TYR A 82 -14.97 -6.17 0.93
N PRO A 83 -15.49 -6.67 -0.22
CA PRO A 83 -15.33 -8.08 -0.61
C PRO A 83 -13.89 -8.56 -0.74
N ASP A 84 -12.95 -7.67 -1.08
CA ASP A 84 -11.52 -7.98 -1.23
C ASP A 84 -10.72 -7.94 0.09
N LEU A 85 -11.39 -7.64 1.21
CA LEU A 85 -10.78 -7.66 2.54
C LEU A 85 -11.18 -8.94 3.30
N PRO A 86 -10.36 -9.99 3.28
CA PRO A 86 -10.72 -11.28 3.90
C PRO A 86 -10.85 -11.20 5.42
N LYS A 87 -10.24 -10.17 6.04
CA LYS A 87 -10.23 -9.92 7.50
C LYS A 87 -11.25 -8.88 7.95
N ASN A 88 -11.95 -8.21 7.03
CA ASN A 88 -12.77 -7.03 7.28
C ASN A 88 -12.01 -5.83 7.88
N PHE A 89 -10.68 -5.83 7.79
CA PHE A 89 -9.80 -4.71 8.09
C PHE A 89 -8.52 -4.80 7.26
N GLN A 90 -7.88 -3.68 7.08
CA GLN A 90 -6.53 -3.57 6.53
C GLN A 90 -5.56 -3.24 7.67
N ILE A 91 -4.42 -3.91 7.72
CA ILE A 91 -3.33 -3.48 8.61
C ILE A 91 -2.53 -2.42 7.86
N THR A 92 -2.49 -1.23 8.42
CA THR A 92 -1.83 -0.05 7.85
C THR A 92 -1.25 0.84 8.94
N GLN A 93 -0.52 1.87 8.55
CA GLN A 93 -0.05 2.90 9.46
C GLN A 93 -1.02 4.08 9.44
N LEU A 94 -1.46 4.53 10.59
CA LEU A 94 -2.40 5.65 10.76
C LEU A 94 -1.83 6.66 11.76
N ASN A 95 -2.06 7.95 11.51
CA ASN A 95 -1.64 9.03 12.40
C ASN A 95 -2.64 9.25 13.54
N VAL A 96 -2.97 8.19 14.28
CA VAL A 96 -3.94 8.26 15.40
C VAL A 96 -3.30 8.79 16.68
N TYR A 97 -2.02 8.49 16.91
CA TYR A 97 -1.27 8.86 18.11
C TYR A 97 0.05 9.59 17.77
N GLY A 98 0.04 10.45 16.78
CA GLY A 98 1.22 11.08 16.19
C GLY A 98 1.63 10.40 14.88
N ASP A 99 2.70 10.88 14.25
CA ASP A 99 3.20 10.28 13.03
C ASP A 99 3.95 8.98 13.35
N MET A 100 3.34 7.86 12.99
CA MET A 100 3.87 6.51 13.13
C MET A 100 4.12 5.85 11.76
N SER A 101 4.13 6.64 10.70
CA SER A 101 4.43 6.21 9.33
C SER A 101 5.90 5.89 9.15
N VAL A 102 6.27 5.27 8.04
CA VAL A 102 7.69 4.96 7.73
C VAL A 102 8.49 6.22 7.42
N GLY A 103 7.83 7.27 6.91
CA GLY A 103 8.48 8.55 6.65
C GLY A 103 7.49 9.67 6.39
N GLY A 104 7.91 10.89 6.65
CA GLY A 104 7.14 12.10 6.41
C GLY A 104 8.02 13.31 6.16
N GLU A 105 7.39 14.48 5.96
CA GLU A 105 8.04 15.78 5.77
C GLU A 105 9.14 15.79 4.68
N GLY A 106 9.03 14.92 3.67
CA GLY A 106 9.96 14.83 2.55
C GLY A 106 9.64 15.79 1.41
N TYR A 107 10.45 15.72 0.36
CA TYR A 107 10.16 16.45 -0.88
C TYR A 107 10.88 15.85 -2.08
N VAL A 108 10.34 16.15 -3.27
CA VAL A 108 10.99 15.90 -4.57
C VAL A 108 11.03 17.22 -5.34
N ASP A 109 12.18 17.53 -5.94
CA ASP A 109 12.31 18.68 -6.83
C ASP A 109 11.77 18.35 -8.23
N VAL A 110 10.81 19.14 -8.68
CA VAL A 110 10.18 19.01 -10.00
C VAL A 110 10.36 20.31 -10.76
N GLU A 111 11.30 20.36 -11.67
CA GLU A 111 11.58 21.55 -12.48
C GLU A 111 11.81 22.83 -11.62
N GLY A 112 12.56 22.68 -10.49
CA GLY A 112 12.86 23.79 -9.57
C GLY A 112 11.76 24.08 -8.52
N LYS A 113 10.69 23.31 -8.51
CA LYS A 113 9.62 23.39 -7.51
C LYS A 113 9.67 22.17 -6.57
N LYS A 114 9.76 22.41 -5.28
CA LYS A 114 9.65 21.35 -4.27
C LYS A 114 8.20 20.90 -4.13
N ILE A 115 7.95 19.63 -4.45
CA ILE A 115 6.69 18.95 -4.18
C ILE A 115 6.86 18.20 -2.86
N LYS A 116 6.07 18.53 -1.87
CA LYS A 116 6.17 17.94 -0.53
C LYS A 116 5.59 16.53 -0.50
N ILE A 117 6.30 15.64 0.16
CA ILE A 117 5.82 14.31 0.55
C ILE A 117 5.27 14.43 1.96
N ARG A 118 3.96 14.35 2.09
CA ARG A 118 3.28 14.47 3.40
C ARG A 118 3.58 13.28 4.30
N ARG A 119 3.51 12.07 3.73
CA ARG A 119 3.78 10.82 4.45
C ARG A 119 4.05 9.67 3.49
N ILE A 120 4.75 8.67 4.01
CA ILE A 120 4.94 7.36 3.38
C ILE A 120 4.51 6.31 4.39
N GLN A 121 3.56 5.46 4.01
CA GLN A 121 2.99 4.43 4.86
C GLN A 121 3.26 3.05 4.27
N LEU A 122 3.54 2.09 5.15
CA LEU A 122 3.62 0.68 4.78
C LEU A 122 2.32 0.01 5.21
N GLU A 123 1.68 -0.68 4.29
CA GLU A 123 0.40 -1.34 4.51
C GLU A 123 0.29 -2.64 3.72
N GLU A 124 -0.75 -3.41 3.98
CA GLU A 124 -1.06 -4.60 3.19
C GLU A 124 -2.06 -4.28 2.08
N ASP A 125 -1.80 -4.85 0.89
CA ASP A 125 -2.71 -4.75 -0.24
C ASP A 125 -3.96 -5.62 0.01
N PRO A 126 -5.17 -5.20 -0.39
CA PRO A 126 -6.35 -6.04 -0.40
C PRO A 126 -6.30 -7.11 -1.49
N GLY A 127 -7.29 -7.99 -1.51
CA GLY A 127 -7.53 -8.95 -2.57
C GLY A 127 -7.87 -8.28 -3.91
N ARG A 128 -8.08 -9.09 -4.93
CA ARG A 128 -8.44 -8.63 -6.28
C ARG A 128 -9.90 -8.97 -6.58
N LEU A 129 -10.64 -7.99 -7.07
CA LEU A 129 -11.98 -8.19 -7.63
C LEU A 129 -11.89 -8.32 -9.13
N ILE A 130 -12.59 -9.32 -9.70
CA ILE A 130 -12.70 -9.57 -11.11
C ILE A 130 -14.20 -9.51 -11.45
N TYR A 131 -14.55 -8.57 -12.32
CA TYR A 131 -15.94 -8.36 -12.73
C TYR A 131 -16.19 -9.11 -14.02
N GLU A 132 -17.16 -10.04 -14.02
CA GLU A 132 -17.57 -10.81 -15.19
C GLU A 132 -19.03 -10.47 -15.54
N GLY A 133 -19.32 -10.37 -16.83
CA GLY A 133 -20.66 -10.17 -17.39
C GLY A 133 -20.74 -9.03 -18.39
N GLU A 134 -21.34 -9.34 -19.56
CA GLU A 134 -21.57 -8.36 -20.65
C GLU A 134 -22.91 -7.63 -20.54
N SER A 135 -23.79 -8.02 -19.62
CA SER A 135 -25.12 -7.43 -19.50
C SER A 135 -25.41 -6.94 -18.07
N GLU A 136 -26.28 -5.92 -17.96
CA GLU A 136 -26.75 -5.38 -16.67
C GLU A 136 -27.49 -6.39 -15.78
N ARG A 137 -27.84 -7.56 -16.33
CA ARG A 137 -28.68 -8.57 -15.66
C ARG A 137 -27.91 -9.65 -14.91
N THR A 138 -26.61 -9.84 -15.20
CA THR A 138 -25.81 -10.88 -14.51
C THR A 138 -24.41 -10.35 -14.23
N LYS A 139 -24.27 -9.58 -13.17
CA LYS A 139 -22.97 -9.12 -12.69
C LYS A 139 -22.47 -10.10 -11.63
N ILE A 140 -21.46 -10.89 -12.00
CA ILE A 140 -20.75 -11.74 -11.04
C ILE A 140 -19.43 -11.06 -10.71
N THR A 141 -19.11 -10.99 -9.43
CA THR A 141 -17.82 -10.55 -8.95
C THR A 141 -17.09 -11.73 -8.33
N LEU A 142 -15.98 -12.13 -8.96
CA LEU A 142 -15.08 -13.13 -8.41
C LEU A 142 -14.05 -12.45 -7.52
N VAL A 143 -13.63 -13.12 -6.48
CA VAL A 143 -12.63 -12.60 -5.52
C VAL A 143 -11.41 -13.51 -5.52
N ASP A 144 -10.24 -12.92 -5.78
CA ASP A 144 -8.95 -13.57 -5.67
C ASP A 144 -8.14 -12.95 -4.53
N TYR A 145 -7.91 -13.72 -3.47
CA TYR A 145 -7.15 -13.28 -2.30
C TYR A 145 -5.64 -13.51 -2.39
N ASN A 146 -5.11 -13.96 -3.53
CA ASN A 146 -3.67 -14.14 -3.70
C ASN A 146 -2.88 -12.85 -3.42
N ARG A 147 -3.44 -11.70 -3.78
CA ARG A 147 -2.85 -10.38 -3.54
C ARG A 147 -2.94 -9.95 -2.08
N ALA A 148 -3.99 -10.36 -1.36
CA ALA A 148 -4.25 -9.92 0.02
C ALA A 148 -3.03 -10.14 0.93
N GLY A 149 -2.58 -9.06 1.58
CA GLY A 149 -1.40 -9.07 2.44
C GLY A 149 -0.07 -8.82 1.72
N THR A 150 -0.04 -8.60 0.40
CA THR A 150 1.17 -8.14 -0.31
C THR A 150 1.63 -6.79 0.25
N PRO A 151 2.93 -6.60 0.53
CA PRO A 151 3.41 -5.33 1.04
C PRO A 151 3.20 -4.20 0.04
N LEU A 152 2.56 -3.12 0.49
CA LEU A 152 2.22 -1.93 -0.27
C LEU A 152 2.79 -0.70 0.41
N VAL A 153 3.48 0.14 -0.35
CA VAL A 153 3.92 1.46 0.10
C VAL A 153 2.96 2.49 -0.48
N GLU A 154 2.30 3.23 0.39
CA GLU A 154 1.49 4.40 0.03
C GLU A 154 2.32 5.67 0.20
N ILE A 155 2.44 6.46 -0.86
CA ILE A 155 3.13 7.75 -0.88
C ILE A 155 2.10 8.84 -1.10
N VAL A 156 1.95 9.76 -0.15
CA VAL A 156 0.98 10.86 -0.25
C VAL A 156 1.73 12.18 -0.34
N THR A 157 1.45 12.95 -1.40
CA THR A 157 2.00 14.30 -1.57
C THR A 157 1.07 15.37 -0.99
N ASP A 158 1.60 16.55 -0.74
CA ASP A 158 0.79 17.75 -0.60
C ASP A 158 0.20 18.17 -1.96
N PRO A 159 -0.87 18.99 -1.99
CA PRO A 159 -1.49 19.45 -3.23
C PRO A 159 -0.67 20.60 -3.85
N ASP A 160 0.59 20.34 -4.13
CA ASP A 160 1.56 21.33 -4.62
C ASP A 160 1.63 21.42 -6.15
N PHE A 161 1.08 20.43 -6.87
CA PHE A 161 1.03 20.48 -8.32
C PHE A 161 -0.04 21.46 -8.82
N GLU A 162 0.29 22.19 -9.87
CA GLU A 162 -0.59 23.20 -10.49
C GLU A 162 -1.15 22.76 -11.83
N ASN A 163 -0.54 21.77 -12.47
CA ASN A 163 -0.96 21.25 -13.76
C ASN A 163 -0.55 19.77 -13.96
N PRO A 164 -1.20 19.05 -14.89
CA PRO A 164 -0.91 17.62 -15.16
C PRO A 164 0.51 17.33 -15.69
N ARG A 165 1.17 18.32 -16.32
CA ARG A 165 2.54 18.15 -16.81
C ARG A 165 3.50 17.93 -15.65
N GLN A 166 3.39 18.73 -14.58
CA GLN A 166 4.21 18.57 -13.36
C GLN A 166 4.02 17.19 -12.74
N VAL A 167 2.77 16.68 -12.68
CA VAL A 167 2.48 15.33 -12.20
C VAL A 167 3.21 14.28 -13.02
N ARG A 168 3.17 14.40 -14.36
CA ARG A 168 3.85 13.44 -15.23
C ARG A 168 5.37 13.50 -15.08
N VAL A 169 5.96 14.68 -14.89
CA VAL A 169 7.41 14.81 -14.63
C VAL A 169 7.75 14.13 -13.31
N PHE A 170 7.01 14.43 -12.24
CA PHE A 170 7.20 13.81 -10.92
C PHE A 170 7.16 12.27 -10.95
N LEU A 171 6.22 11.68 -11.70
CA LEU A 171 6.07 10.22 -11.79
C LEU A 171 7.17 9.54 -12.60
N ASN A 172 8.05 10.31 -13.29
CA ASN A 172 9.17 9.79 -14.08
C ASN A 172 10.54 10.03 -13.40
N ILE A 173 10.57 10.67 -12.25
CA ILE A 173 11.76 10.82 -11.41
C ILE A 173 12.00 9.55 -10.60
#